data_70a4e55fc9ea2f9eda91eef956b1679a
#
_entry.id   70a4e55fc9ea2f9eda91eef956b1679a
#
_cell.length_a   1.000
_cell.length_b   1.000
_cell.length_c   1.000
_cell.angle_alpha   90.00
_cell.angle_beta   90.00
_cell.angle_gamma   90.00
#
_symmetry.space_group_name_H-M   'P 1'
#
loop_
_entity.id
_entity.type
_entity.pdbx_description
1 polymer ?
#
loop_
_entity_poly.entity_id
_entity_poly.type
_entity_poly.pdbx_seq_one_letter_code
_entity_poly.pdbx_strand_id
1 'polypeptide(L)'
;VLLILSDLIKVKGLIMKYRLLYLVLDGMADSINDEVTTLELADKPGLDELARKSICGLMYTVGKGIAPESDEAVISILGYDPHEVYTGRGPIEALGAGLNIREGYEVAFRANFATINPVTRKIIDRRVGRNLSTSEARELARALDNMEISIHQGYAKVVATIGHRAVVVIGSRTRKLSPMVSNNDPAYQRKGLVSIAVENPKPYVEPITPLDNSEESKAAAEIANAFFEKAVEILDKHPVNIKRVENKLLPANALLLRDAGGSIPKATPLGVKYNCRFSLLAEMPVEIGIGRAFGAEVIPLEPPTGDPRVDYEKRLNTTLKALEKHDVVYVHLKGPDEPGHDGKPELKKQKIEEIDKYYVQPLLSYLDKYAIIVTADHATPPSKKTHTDDPVPILFYMPGLLPDNIEKFTEKNCMRGSLGILEHGWLLLPTIIEKYLKN
;
A
#
# COMPACT_ATOMS: atom_id res chain seq x y z
N VAL A 1 -32.76 -4.70 22.61
CA VAL A 1 -31.45 -5.03 23.24
C VAL A 1 -30.28 -4.44 22.44
N LEU A 2 -30.45 -4.00 21.17
CA LEU A 2 -29.39 -3.41 20.32
C LEU A 2 -29.22 -1.89 20.45
N LEU A 3 -30.02 -1.21 21.25
CA LEU A 3 -30.01 0.26 21.43
C LEU A 3 -29.40 0.72 22.78
N ILE A 4 -28.87 -0.20 23.60
CA ILE A 4 -28.28 0.15 24.91
C ILE A 4 -26.74 0.00 24.92
N LEU A 5 -26.12 -0.46 23.83
CA LEU A 5 -24.66 -0.61 23.73
C LEU A 5 -23.94 0.58 23.08
N SER A 6 -24.65 1.60 22.60
CA SER A 6 -24.04 2.80 22.01
C SER A 6 -23.61 3.88 23.02
N ASP A 7 -24.05 3.80 24.27
CA ASP A 7 -23.80 4.87 25.26
C ASP A 7 -22.79 4.51 26.39
N LEU A 8 -22.14 3.36 26.35
CA LEU A 8 -21.27 2.90 27.44
C LEU A 8 -19.77 2.88 27.14
N ILE A 9 -19.34 3.37 25.98
CA ILE A 9 -17.91 3.64 25.73
C ILE A 9 -17.72 5.14 25.44
N LYS A 10 -18.01 6.00 26.39
CA LYS A 10 -17.25 7.23 26.55
C LYS A 10 -15.87 6.79 27.08
N VAL A 11 -15.02 6.24 26.23
CA VAL A 11 -13.59 6.20 26.47
C VAL A 11 -13.22 7.66 26.71
N LYS A 12 -12.83 8.01 27.95
CA LYS A 12 -12.14 9.26 28.19
C LYS A 12 -10.88 9.18 27.32
N GLY A 13 -10.97 9.71 26.12
CA GLY A 13 -9.88 9.72 25.17
C GLY A 13 -8.65 10.29 25.85
N LEU A 14 -7.50 9.70 25.62
CA LEU A 14 -6.23 10.28 25.99
C LEU A 14 -6.21 11.72 25.45
N ILE A 15 -6.11 12.72 26.33
CA ILE A 15 -5.97 14.10 25.86
C ILE A 15 -4.52 14.22 25.39
N MET A 16 -4.32 14.07 24.09
CA MET A 16 -3.03 14.38 23.49
C MET A 16 -2.77 15.88 23.58
N LYS A 17 -1.57 16.26 23.94
CA LYS A 17 -1.15 17.68 24.00
C LYS A 17 -1.30 18.37 22.66
N TYR A 18 -1.00 17.68 21.57
CA TYR A 18 -1.17 18.12 20.19
C TYR A 18 -1.76 17.00 19.33
N ARG A 19 -2.53 17.34 18.33
CA ARG A 19 -2.92 16.40 17.27
C ARG A 19 -1.72 16.10 16.40
N LEU A 20 -1.61 14.84 15.96
CA LEU A 20 -0.46 14.35 15.22
C LEU A 20 -0.78 14.19 13.74
N LEU A 21 -0.02 14.85 12.88
CA LEU A 21 0.10 14.50 11.48
C LEU A 21 1.23 13.48 11.32
N TYR A 22 0.92 12.30 10.80
CA TYR A 22 1.89 11.27 10.46
C TYR A 22 2.01 11.18 8.95
N LEU A 23 2.97 11.89 8.36
CA LEU A 23 3.18 12.01 6.93
C LEU A 23 4.20 10.99 6.45
N VAL A 24 3.80 10.13 5.53
CA VAL A 24 4.65 9.12 4.90
C VAL A 24 4.77 9.42 3.41
N LEU A 25 6.01 9.54 2.93
CA LEU A 25 6.36 9.78 1.54
C LEU A 25 6.87 8.48 0.93
N ASP A 26 6.06 7.86 0.09
CA ASP A 26 6.26 6.54 -0.50
C ASP A 26 7.61 6.41 -1.22
N GLY A 27 8.44 5.49 -0.75
CA GLY A 27 9.74 5.18 -1.33
C GLY A 27 10.70 6.35 -1.41
N MET A 28 10.52 7.39 -0.56
CA MET A 28 11.31 8.64 -0.64
C MET A 28 12.80 8.41 -0.43
N ALA A 29 13.17 7.50 0.47
CA ALA A 29 14.57 7.28 0.86
C ALA A 29 15.38 6.55 -0.22
N ASP A 30 16.69 6.79 -0.21
CA ASP A 30 17.69 6.06 -0.97
C ASP A 30 18.61 5.24 -0.02
N SER A 31 19.58 4.53 -0.57
CA SER A 31 20.58 3.84 0.24
C SER A 31 21.49 4.85 0.94
N ILE A 32 21.65 4.67 2.25
CA ILE A 32 22.59 5.49 3.03
C ILE A 32 24.04 5.33 2.56
N ASN A 33 24.33 4.26 1.81
CA ASN A 33 25.64 3.97 1.24
C ASN A 33 25.83 4.60 -0.16
N ASP A 34 24.80 5.18 -0.76
CA ASP A 34 24.96 5.93 -2.01
C ASP A 34 25.82 7.16 -1.77
N GLU A 35 26.69 7.51 -2.71
CA GLU A 35 27.59 8.67 -2.60
C GLU A 35 26.77 9.95 -2.37
N VAL A 36 25.69 10.12 -3.16
CA VAL A 36 24.72 11.20 -3.04
C VAL A 36 23.31 10.64 -3.18
N THR A 37 22.43 10.92 -2.22
CA THR A 37 21.03 10.48 -2.25
C THR A 37 20.13 11.49 -2.96
N THR A 38 18.96 11.06 -3.41
CA THR A 38 17.97 11.94 -4.03
C THR A 38 17.50 13.04 -3.07
N LEU A 39 17.43 12.74 -1.77
CA LEU A 39 17.12 13.73 -0.73
C LEU A 39 18.23 14.77 -0.57
N GLU A 40 19.50 14.42 -0.78
CA GLU A 40 20.61 15.39 -0.77
C GLU A 40 20.55 16.33 -1.99
N LEU A 41 20.11 15.81 -3.14
CA LEU A 41 20.02 16.58 -4.41
C LEU A 41 18.76 17.46 -4.50
N ALA A 42 17.69 17.10 -3.81
CA ALA A 42 16.39 17.78 -3.92
C ALA A 42 16.41 19.17 -3.27
N ASP A 43 15.85 20.16 -3.97
CA ASP A 43 15.52 21.48 -3.41
C ASP A 43 14.20 21.40 -2.63
N LYS A 44 14.31 21.23 -1.32
CA LYS A 44 13.17 20.95 -0.41
C LYS A 44 13.20 21.83 0.83
N PRO A 45 13.12 23.16 0.67
CA PRO A 45 13.27 24.11 1.77
C PRO A 45 12.22 23.91 2.88
N GLY A 46 11.03 23.36 2.57
CA GLY A 46 10.00 23.05 3.55
C GLY A 46 10.40 21.91 4.48
N LEU A 47 10.84 20.79 3.92
CA LEU A 47 11.34 19.64 4.70
C LEU A 47 12.60 20.01 5.50
N ASP A 48 13.50 20.80 4.92
CA ASP A 48 14.72 21.24 5.60
C ASP A 48 14.42 22.22 6.75
N GLU A 49 13.45 23.13 6.58
CA GLU A 49 12.98 24.01 7.66
C GLU A 49 12.32 23.23 8.78
N LEU A 50 11.52 22.19 8.43
CA LEU A 50 10.89 21.34 9.41
C LEU A 50 11.95 20.52 10.17
N ALA A 51 12.98 20.01 9.50
CA ALA A 51 14.08 19.28 10.14
C ALA A 51 14.86 20.14 11.13
N ARG A 52 15.14 21.41 10.81
CA ARG A 52 15.79 22.36 11.73
C ARG A 52 15.03 22.57 13.03
N LYS A 53 13.72 22.35 13.02
CA LYS A 53 12.82 22.51 14.19
C LYS A 53 12.47 21.19 14.87
N SER A 54 13.02 20.07 14.42
CA SER A 54 12.63 18.71 14.80
C SER A 54 13.77 17.97 15.53
N ILE A 55 13.42 16.89 16.18
CA ILE A 55 14.35 15.80 16.46
C ILE A 55 14.29 14.79 15.32
N CYS A 56 15.44 14.24 14.96
CA CYS A 56 15.58 13.36 13.79
C CYS A 56 16.18 11.99 14.18
N GLY A 57 16.08 11.04 13.28
CA GLY A 57 16.66 9.71 13.41
C GLY A 57 16.51 8.90 12.14
N LEU A 58 16.82 7.62 12.23
CA LEU A 58 16.60 6.62 11.19
C LEU A 58 15.72 5.48 11.71
N MET A 59 15.14 4.72 10.80
CA MET A 59 14.30 3.58 11.14
C MET A 59 14.44 2.48 10.10
N TYR A 60 14.70 1.24 10.56
CA TYR A 60 14.41 0.07 9.75
C TYR A 60 12.91 -0.21 9.82
N THR A 61 12.18 -0.07 8.72
CA THR A 61 10.72 -0.10 8.77
C THR A 61 10.16 -1.45 9.21
N VAL A 62 10.72 -2.56 8.75
CA VAL A 62 10.35 -3.90 9.24
C VAL A 62 11.45 -4.48 10.13
N GLY A 63 12.71 -4.35 9.70
CA GLY A 63 13.86 -4.83 10.44
C GLY A 63 15.12 -4.80 9.59
N LYS A 64 16.27 -4.78 10.24
CA LYS A 64 17.57 -4.79 9.56
C LYS A 64 17.72 -6.05 8.71
N GLY A 65 18.18 -5.88 7.46
CA GLY A 65 18.33 -6.97 6.48
C GLY A 65 17.03 -7.38 5.78
N ILE A 66 15.94 -6.64 5.98
CA ILE A 66 14.65 -6.89 5.33
C ILE A 66 14.31 -5.72 4.40
N ALA A 67 14.26 -5.98 3.10
CA ALA A 67 13.72 -5.04 2.12
C ALA A 67 12.19 -5.18 2.11
N PRO A 68 11.43 -4.25 2.70
CA PRO A 68 10.00 -4.43 2.91
C PRO A 68 9.20 -4.12 1.65
N GLU A 69 8.07 -4.81 1.47
CA GLU A 69 6.99 -4.33 0.60
C GLU A 69 6.17 -3.27 1.34
N SER A 70 5.47 -2.39 0.59
CA SER A 70 4.73 -1.27 1.20
C SER A 70 3.68 -1.71 2.22
N ASP A 71 3.04 -2.87 2.04
CA ASP A 71 2.04 -3.39 2.97
C ASP A 71 2.63 -3.79 4.33
N GLU A 72 3.75 -4.51 4.35
CA GLU A 72 4.47 -4.86 5.58
C GLU A 72 5.02 -3.60 6.27
N ALA A 73 5.59 -2.68 5.49
CA ALA A 73 6.12 -1.42 5.98
C ALA A 73 5.04 -0.54 6.64
N VAL A 74 3.89 -0.36 5.97
CA VAL A 74 2.77 0.44 6.50
C VAL A 74 2.20 -0.19 7.77
N ILE A 75 2.02 -1.51 7.82
CA ILE A 75 1.60 -2.21 9.04
C ILE A 75 2.58 -1.93 10.17
N SER A 76 3.87 -2.03 9.88
CA SER A 76 4.92 -1.77 10.87
C SER A 76 4.87 -0.34 11.41
N ILE A 77 4.92 0.66 10.54
CA ILE A 77 4.96 2.07 10.98
C ILE A 77 3.66 2.54 11.67
N LEU A 78 2.55 1.79 11.51
CA LEU A 78 1.35 1.97 12.31
C LEU A 78 1.45 1.35 13.72
N GLY A 79 2.55 0.66 14.03
CA GLY A 79 2.88 0.14 15.36
C GLY A 79 2.51 -1.33 15.58
N TYR A 80 2.43 -2.13 14.52
CA TYR A 80 2.21 -3.57 14.62
C TYR A 80 3.39 -4.34 14.03
N ASP A 81 3.78 -5.43 14.68
CA ASP A 81 4.79 -6.34 14.12
C ASP A 81 4.19 -7.09 12.92
N PRO A 82 4.69 -6.87 11.69
CA PRO A 82 4.16 -7.56 10.51
C PRO A 82 4.29 -9.08 10.59
N HIS A 83 5.33 -9.60 11.26
CA HIS A 83 5.54 -11.03 11.42
C HIS A 83 4.43 -11.71 12.23
N GLU A 84 3.73 -10.96 13.09
CA GLU A 84 2.62 -11.48 13.89
C GLU A 84 1.27 -11.32 13.21
N VAL A 85 1.06 -10.23 12.44
CA VAL A 85 -0.29 -9.84 12.00
C VAL A 85 -0.51 -9.94 10.49
N TYR A 86 0.54 -10.02 9.68
CA TYR A 86 0.41 -10.04 8.22
C TYR A 86 -0.21 -11.34 7.72
N THR A 87 -1.22 -11.26 6.87
CA THR A 87 -1.98 -12.40 6.32
C THR A 87 -1.92 -12.51 4.80
N GLY A 88 -1.07 -11.72 4.17
CA GLY A 88 -0.92 -11.64 2.72
C GLY A 88 -1.62 -10.42 2.10
N ARG A 89 -1.13 -10.00 0.95
CA ARG A 89 -1.55 -8.76 0.29
C ARG A 89 -2.93 -8.86 -0.36
N GLY A 90 -3.31 -10.03 -0.89
CA GLY A 90 -4.61 -10.22 -1.55
C GLY A 90 -5.80 -9.82 -0.68
N PRO A 91 -5.91 -10.31 0.57
CA PRO A 91 -6.97 -9.93 1.51
C PRO A 91 -7.01 -8.44 1.83
N ILE A 92 -5.84 -7.83 2.00
CA ILE A 92 -5.70 -6.41 2.30
C ILE A 92 -6.20 -5.57 1.12
N GLU A 93 -5.76 -5.86 -0.11
CA GLU A 93 -6.24 -5.16 -1.31
C GLU A 93 -7.74 -5.42 -1.56
N ALA A 94 -8.25 -6.63 -1.25
CA ALA A 94 -9.68 -6.92 -1.34
C ALA A 94 -10.49 -6.03 -0.40
N LEU A 95 -10.07 -5.93 0.86
CA LEU A 95 -10.72 -5.06 1.83
C LEU A 95 -10.64 -3.59 1.40
N GLY A 96 -9.50 -3.15 0.86
CA GLY A 96 -9.31 -1.82 0.29
C GLY A 96 -10.22 -1.53 -0.90
N ALA A 97 -10.51 -2.53 -1.72
CA ALA A 97 -11.43 -2.46 -2.84
C ALA A 97 -12.92 -2.60 -2.43
N GLY A 98 -13.21 -2.76 -1.13
CA GLY A 98 -14.58 -2.89 -0.60
C GLY A 98 -15.12 -4.31 -0.57
N LEU A 99 -14.27 -5.33 -0.77
CA LEU A 99 -14.64 -6.74 -0.67
C LEU A 99 -14.29 -7.29 0.71
N ASN A 100 -15.28 -7.87 1.39
CA ASN A 100 -15.05 -8.68 2.58
C ASN A 100 -14.76 -10.14 2.17
N ILE A 101 -13.94 -10.82 2.97
CA ILE A 101 -13.55 -12.21 2.75
C ILE A 101 -14.20 -13.08 3.82
N ARG A 102 -14.84 -14.16 3.38
CA ARG A 102 -15.34 -15.21 4.26
C ARG A 102 -14.23 -16.22 4.54
N GLU A 103 -13.58 -16.05 5.69
CA GLU A 103 -12.44 -16.89 6.10
C GLU A 103 -12.76 -18.39 6.00
N GLY A 104 -11.80 -19.14 5.47
CA GLY A 104 -11.91 -20.57 5.25
C GLY A 104 -12.78 -21.00 4.05
N TYR A 105 -13.46 -20.07 3.38
CA TYR A 105 -14.32 -20.36 2.22
C TYR A 105 -14.01 -19.45 1.02
N GLU A 106 -13.25 -18.38 1.20
CA GLU A 106 -12.83 -17.47 0.14
C GLU A 106 -11.32 -17.28 0.19
N VAL A 107 -10.72 -17.09 -0.99
CA VAL A 107 -9.32 -16.74 -1.18
C VAL A 107 -9.25 -15.52 -2.08
N ALA A 108 -8.60 -14.47 -1.60
CA ALA A 108 -8.38 -13.24 -2.34
C ALA A 108 -7.00 -13.23 -3.00
N PHE A 109 -6.94 -12.71 -4.22
CA PHE A 109 -5.73 -12.51 -5.00
C PHE A 109 -5.59 -11.06 -5.40
N ARG A 110 -4.39 -10.53 -5.33
CA ARG A 110 -4.01 -9.38 -6.13
C ARG A 110 -3.97 -9.81 -7.60
N ALA A 111 -4.51 -8.99 -8.49
CA ALA A 111 -4.59 -9.30 -9.90
C ALA A 111 -4.15 -8.14 -10.80
N ASN A 112 -3.63 -8.47 -11.96
CA ASN A 112 -3.41 -7.51 -13.04
C ASN A 112 -4.12 -7.97 -14.31
N PHE A 113 -4.84 -7.07 -14.97
CA PHE A 113 -5.20 -7.28 -16.37
C PHE A 113 -3.92 -7.37 -17.21
N ALA A 114 -3.90 -8.31 -18.13
CA ALA A 114 -2.78 -8.60 -19.00
C ALA A 114 -3.25 -8.89 -20.43
N THR A 115 -2.32 -8.82 -21.37
CA THR A 115 -2.51 -9.26 -22.75
C THR A 115 -1.81 -10.60 -22.94
N ILE A 116 -2.56 -11.60 -23.36
CA ILE A 116 -2.03 -12.92 -23.68
C ILE A 116 -2.49 -13.39 -25.08
N ASN A 117 -1.79 -14.37 -25.64
CA ASN A 117 -2.36 -15.16 -26.73
C ASN A 117 -3.39 -16.13 -26.12
N PRO A 118 -4.67 -16.08 -26.50
CA PRO A 118 -5.73 -16.86 -25.84
C PRO A 118 -5.64 -18.38 -26.09
N VAL A 119 -4.88 -18.81 -27.09
CA VAL A 119 -4.69 -20.23 -27.41
C VAL A 119 -3.45 -20.80 -26.73
N THR A 120 -2.31 -20.13 -26.89
CA THR A 120 -1.02 -20.62 -26.39
C THR A 120 -0.71 -20.23 -24.97
N ARG A 121 -1.52 -19.31 -24.38
CA ARG A 121 -1.29 -18.70 -23.05
C ARG A 121 0.01 -17.91 -22.93
N LYS A 122 0.68 -17.61 -24.06
CA LYS A 122 1.88 -16.76 -24.08
C LYS A 122 1.51 -15.35 -23.64
N ILE A 123 2.22 -14.80 -22.67
CA ILE A 123 2.08 -13.44 -22.20
C ILE A 123 2.72 -12.49 -23.22
N ILE A 124 1.95 -11.53 -23.70
CA ILE A 124 2.39 -10.48 -24.62
C ILE A 124 2.77 -9.24 -23.82
N ASP A 125 1.91 -8.82 -22.88
CA ASP A 125 2.18 -7.71 -21.98
C ASP A 125 1.45 -7.92 -20.64
N ARG A 126 2.17 -7.79 -19.55
CA ARG A 126 1.67 -8.08 -18.19
C ARG A 126 0.86 -6.93 -17.59
N ARG A 127 0.80 -5.78 -18.25
CA ARG A 127 0.17 -4.54 -17.75
C ARG A 127 -0.63 -3.82 -18.84
N VAL A 128 -0.95 -4.53 -19.96
CA VAL A 128 -1.74 -3.99 -21.08
C VAL A 128 -1.13 -2.69 -21.63
N GLY A 129 0.21 -2.67 -21.82
CA GLY A 129 0.94 -1.48 -22.28
C GLY A 129 0.87 -0.28 -21.31
N ARG A 130 0.43 -0.47 -20.07
CA ARG A 130 0.17 0.56 -19.04
C ARG A 130 -0.82 1.65 -19.49
N ASN A 131 -1.66 1.36 -20.48
CA ASN A 131 -2.62 2.32 -21.04
C ASN A 131 -4.10 1.89 -20.91
N LEU A 132 -4.38 0.85 -20.11
CA LEU A 132 -5.75 0.50 -19.74
C LEU A 132 -6.30 1.56 -18.79
N SER A 133 -7.35 2.26 -19.21
CA SER A 133 -8.01 3.23 -18.34
C SER A 133 -8.78 2.53 -17.20
N THR A 134 -8.93 3.22 -16.08
CA THR A 134 -9.70 2.69 -14.94
C THR A 134 -11.16 2.44 -15.31
N SER A 135 -11.74 3.22 -16.23
CA SER A 135 -13.12 3.02 -16.73
C SER A 135 -13.24 1.72 -17.54
N GLU A 136 -12.32 1.47 -18.47
CA GLU A 136 -12.27 0.22 -19.22
C GLU A 136 -12.07 -0.99 -18.31
N ALA A 137 -11.12 -0.89 -17.36
CA ALA A 137 -10.88 -1.95 -16.38
C ALA A 137 -12.13 -2.27 -15.54
N ARG A 138 -12.88 -1.25 -15.11
CA ARG A 138 -14.13 -1.44 -14.37
C ARG A 138 -15.20 -2.12 -15.19
N GLU A 139 -15.30 -1.82 -16.49
CA GLU A 139 -16.25 -2.47 -17.39
C GLU A 139 -15.90 -3.95 -17.61
N LEU A 140 -14.61 -4.27 -17.84
CA LEU A 140 -14.11 -5.64 -17.92
C LEU A 140 -14.31 -6.42 -16.61
N ALA A 141 -14.04 -5.80 -15.46
CA ALA A 141 -14.26 -6.43 -14.16
C ALA A 141 -15.73 -6.77 -13.91
N ARG A 142 -16.67 -5.88 -14.27
CA ARG A 142 -18.12 -6.14 -14.15
C ARG A 142 -18.56 -7.37 -14.95
N ALA A 143 -17.95 -7.64 -16.11
CA ALA A 143 -18.27 -8.82 -16.91
C ALA A 143 -17.82 -10.13 -16.25
N LEU A 144 -16.89 -10.05 -15.27
CA LEU A 144 -16.35 -11.18 -14.54
C LEU A 144 -16.88 -11.26 -13.10
N ASP A 145 -17.51 -10.19 -12.60
CA ASP A 145 -17.97 -10.15 -11.23
C ASP A 145 -19.17 -11.06 -10.98
N ASN A 146 -19.21 -11.70 -9.81
CA ASN A 146 -20.21 -12.70 -9.45
C ASN A 146 -20.30 -13.91 -10.42
N MET A 147 -19.15 -14.25 -11.05
CA MET A 147 -19.06 -15.37 -11.97
C MET A 147 -19.28 -16.70 -11.22
N GLU A 148 -20.27 -17.49 -11.69
CA GLU A 148 -20.48 -18.85 -11.20
C GLU A 148 -19.47 -19.83 -11.84
N ILE A 149 -18.89 -20.69 -11.01
CA ILE A 149 -17.91 -21.71 -11.40
C ILE A 149 -18.48 -23.07 -10.96
N SER A 150 -18.69 -23.99 -11.93
CA SER A 150 -19.33 -25.27 -11.66
C SER A 150 -18.57 -26.16 -10.69
N ILE A 151 -17.23 -26.12 -10.73
CA ILE A 151 -16.36 -26.88 -9.82
C ILE A 151 -16.57 -26.39 -8.39
N HIS A 152 -16.86 -27.34 -7.48
CA HIS A 152 -17.07 -27.10 -6.05
C HIS A 152 -18.15 -26.06 -5.71
N GLN A 153 -19.14 -25.83 -6.59
CA GLN A 153 -20.07 -24.71 -6.47
C GLN A 153 -19.35 -23.39 -6.19
N GLY A 154 -18.28 -23.21 -6.94
CA GLY A 154 -17.40 -22.04 -6.83
C GLY A 154 -18.02 -20.79 -7.41
N TYR A 155 -17.43 -19.68 -7.05
CA TYR A 155 -17.74 -18.35 -7.61
C TYR A 155 -16.51 -17.44 -7.56
N ALA A 156 -16.57 -16.35 -8.32
CA ALA A 156 -15.55 -15.29 -8.25
C ALA A 156 -16.20 -13.92 -8.16
N LYS A 157 -15.60 -13.05 -7.36
CA LYS A 157 -15.87 -11.62 -7.31
C LYS A 157 -14.66 -10.89 -7.88
N VAL A 158 -14.88 -9.90 -8.74
CA VAL A 158 -13.80 -9.16 -9.40
C VAL A 158 -14.03 -7.67 -9.30
N VAL A 159 -13.05 -6.94 -8.77
CA VAL A 159 -13.09 -5.48 -8.68
C VAL A 159 -11.83 -4.90 -9.31
N ALA A 160 -12.00 -4.06 -10.34
CA ALA A 160 -10.90 -3.24 -10.85
C ALA A 160 -10.61 -2.09 -9.90
N THR A 161 -9.33 -1.79 -9.71
CA THR A 161 -8.89 -0.71 -8.83
C THR A 161 -8.37 0.48 -9.65
N ILE A 162 -7.10 0.55 -9.95
CA ILE A 162 -6.47 1.65 -10.70
C ILE A 162 -5.77 1.09 -11.93
N GLY A 163 -6.12 1.60 -13.11
CA GLY A 163 -5.53 1.18 -14.37
C GLY A 163 -5.68 -0.32 -14.61
N HIS A 164 -4.58 -1.03 -14.84
CA HIS A 164 -4.57 -2.48 -15.08
C HIS A 164 -4.71 -3.35 -13.81
N ARG A 165 -4.81 -2.74 -12.61
CA ARG A 165 -4.87 -3.49 -11.34
C ARG A 165 -6.29 -3.90 -11.00
N ALA A 166 -6.42 -5.09 -10.43
CA ALA A 166 -7.69 -5.65 -9.96
C ALA A 166 -7.48 -6.52 -8.72
N VAL A 167 -8.57 -6.86 -8.08
CA VAL A 167 -8.67 -7.87 -7.03
C VAL A 167 -9.63 -8.95 -7.49
N VAL A 168 -9.25 -10.19 -7.26
CA VAL A 168 -10.10 -11.36 -7.50
C VAL A 168 -10.27 -12.12 -6.20
N VAL A 169 -11.51 -12.37 -5.81
CA VAL A 169 -11.85 -13.25 -4.69
C VAL A 169 -12.56 -14.46 -5.25
N ILE A 170 -11.94 -15.62 -5.17
CA ILE A 170 -12.62 -16.88 -5.44
C ILE A 170 -13.25 -17.43 -4.16
N GLY A 171 -14.36 -18.12 -4.29
CA GLY A 171 -15.05 -18.73 -3.15
C GLY A 171 -15.72 -20.05 -3.50
N SER A 172 -16.10 -20.81 -2.47
CA SER A 172 -16.95 -21.99 -2.60
C SER A 172 -18.12 -21.91 -1.62
N ARG A 173 -19.31 -22.40 -2.07
CA ARG A 173 -20.48 -22.48 -1.19
C ARG A 173 -20.48 -23.73 -0.31
N THR A 174 -19.72 -24.75 -0.70
CA THR A 174 -19.79 -26.08 -0.08
C THR A 174 -18.46 -26.57 0.48
N ARG A 175 -17.33 -26.06 -0.01
CA ARG A 175 -15.99 -26.50 0.39
C ARG A 175 -15.22 -25.41 1.12
N LYS A 176 -14.42 -25.80 2.09
CA LYS A 176 -13.39 -24.93 2.64
C LYS A 176 -12.28 -24.74 1.60
N LEU A 177 -11.68 -23.55 1.60
CA LEU A 177 -10.58 -23.19 0.72
C LEU A 177 -9.38 -22.74 1.55
N SER A 178 -8.19 -23.02 1.04
CA SER A 178 -6.91 -22.57 1.62
C SER A 178 -6.19 -21.66 0.64
N PRO A 179 -5.54 -20.59 1.11
CA PRO A 179 -4.72 -19.72 0.27
C PRO A 179 -3.34 -20.30 -0.07
N MET A 180 -3.06 -21.55 0.34
CA MET A 180 -1.80 -22.24 0.05
C MET A 180 -1.77 -22.73 -1.40
N VAL A 181 -1.76 -21.77 -2.32
CA VAL A 181 -1.72 -21.98 -3.77
C VAL A 181 -0.67 -21.10 -4.42
N SER A 182 -0.15 -21.54 -5.58
CA SER A 182 0.82 -20.77 -6.37
C SER A 182 0.18 -19.57 -7.07
N ASN A 183 1.01 -18.74 -7.69
CA ASN A 183 0.59 -17.69 -8.62
C ASN A 183 0.39 -18.28 -10.02
N ASN A 184 -0.46 -17.67 -10.87
CA ASN A 184 -0.45 -17.95 -12.32
C ASN A 184 0.44 -16.97 -13.10
N ASP A 185 0.94 -15.93 -12.43
CA ASP A 185 1.87 -14.94 -12.97
C ASP A 185 3.32 -15.44 -12.82
N PRO A 186 4.00 -15.89 -13.90
CA PRO A 186 5.32 -16.50 -13.83
C PRO A 186 6.42 -15.54 -13.38
N ALA A 187 6.19 -14.24 -13.44
CA ALA A 187 7.18 -13.27 -12.98
C ALA A 187 7.24 -13.11 -11.46
N TYR A 188 6.40 -13.85 -10.74
CA TYR A 188 6.40 -13.85 -9.28
C TYR A 188 6.26 -15.27 -8.74
N GLN A 189 7.23 -15.68 -7.96
CA GLN A 189 7.19 -16.94 -7.22
C GLN A 189 6.70 -16.68 -5.79
N ARG A 190 5.74 -17.45 -5.34
CA ARG A 190 5.25 -17.40 -3.98
C ARG A 190 6.26 -18.00 -3.00
N LYS A 191 6.54 -17.26 -1.92
CA LYS A 191 7.38 -17.70 -0.79
C LYS A 191 6.67 -17.34 0.51
N GLY A 192 6.03 -18.32 1.14
CA GLY A 192 5.16 -18.07 2.30
C GLY A 192 3.94 -17.21 1.93
N LEU A 193 3.80 -16.06 2.55
CA LEU A 193 2.71 -15.10 2.31
C LEU A 193 3.02 -14.02 1.27
N VAL A 194 4.27 -13.92 0.84
CA VAL A 194 4.73 -12.91 -0.14
C VAL A 194 5.05 -13.55 -1.49
N SER A 195 5.09 -12.73 -2.53
CA SER A 195 5.52 -13.12 -3.87
C SER A 195 6.79 -12.37 -4.26
N ILE A 196 7.85 -13.12 -4.56
CA ILE A 196 9.16 -12.59 -4.93
C ILE A 196 9.28 -12.55 -6.44
N ALA A 197 9.81 -11.45 -6.98
CA ALA A 197 10.06 -11.31 -8.41
C ALA A 197 11.06 -12.38 -8.91
N VAL A 198 10.76 -12.94 -10.08
CA VAL A 198 11.60 -13.91 -10.78
C VAL A 198 12.40 -13.19 -11.85
N GLU A 199 13.72 -13.35 -11.86
CA GLU A 199 14.63 -12.63 -12.75
C GLU A 199 14.38 -12.96 -14.24
N ASN A 200 14.20 -14.24 -14.57
CA ASN A 200 13.94 -14.71 -15.94
C ASN A 200 12.64 -15.53 -15.98
N PRO A 201 11.45 -14.87 -15.95
CA PRO A 201 10.18 -15.57 -15.89
C PRO A 201 9.87 -16.30 -17.18
N LYS A 202 9.17 -17.43 -17.06
CA LYS A 202 8.60 -18.12 -18.21
C LYS A 202 7.66 -17.18 -18.99
N PRO A 203 7.59 -17.30 -20.31
CA PRO A 203 6.77 -16.40 -21.12
C PRO A 203 5.28 -16.81 -21.18
N TYR A 204 4.84 -17.77 -20.40
CA TYR A 204 3.47 -18.31 -20.43
C TYR A 204 2.83 -18.21 -19.06
N VAL A 205 1.49 -18.00 -19.04
CA VAL A 205 0.71 -18.12 -17.81
C VAL A 205 0.84 -19.54 -17.26
N GLU A 206 1.13 -19.67 -15.98
CA GLU A 206 1.26 -20.97 -15.32
C GLU A 206 -0.08 -21.38 -14.67
N PRO A 207 -0.40 -22.67 -14.59
CA PRO A 207 -1.54 -23.12 -13.80
C PRO A 207 -1.29 -22.85 -12.31
N ILE A 208 -2.32 -22.44 -11.59
CA ILE A 208 -2.29 -22.36 -10.14
C ILE A 208 -2.28 -23.79 -9.59
N THR A 209 -1.31 -24.09 -8.73
CA THR A 209 -1.12 -25.40 -8.11
C THR A 209 -1.22 -25.28 -6.58
N PRO A 210 -1.69 -26.32 -5.88
CA PRO A 210 -1.64 -26.35 -4.43
C PRO A 210 -0.17 -26.41 -3.95
N LEU A 211 0.13 -25.69 -2.88
CA LEU A 211 1.47 -25.66 -2.27
C LEU A 211 1.59 -26.62 -1.06
N ASP A 212 0.48 -27.23 -0.68
CA ASP A 212 0.41 -28.31 0.31
C ASP A 212 -0.51 -29.43 -0.18
N ASN A 213 -0.64 -30.50 0.60
CA ASN A 213 -1.45 -31.67 0.24
C ASN A 213 -2.92 -31.57 0.69
N SER A 214 -3.37 -30.42 1.20
CA SER A 214 -4.73 -30.29 1.72
C SER A 214 -5.77 -30.28 0.59
N GLU A 215 -6.95 -30.80 0.87
CA GLU A 215 -8.08 -30.76 -0.07
C GLU A 215 -8.58 -29.32 -0.28
N GLU A 216 -8.40 -28.46 0.72
CA GLU A 216 -8.75 -27.04 0.67
C GLU A 216 -7.88 -26.27 -0.34
N SER A 217 -6.58 -26.57 -0.41
CA SER A 217 -5.66 -25.96 -1.39
C SER A 217 -5.92 -26.48 -2.79
N LYS A 218 -6.20 -27.79 -2.94
CA LYS A 218 -6.57 -28.38 -4.23
C LYS A 218 -7.85 -27.74 -4.77
N ALA A 219 -8.89 -27.63 -3.93
CA ALA A 219 -10.15 -27.01 -4.32
C ALA A 219 -9.96 -25.52 -4.71
N ALA A 220 -9.14 -24.77 -3.99
CA ALA A 220 -8.84 -23.39 -4.31
C ALA A 220 -8.12 -23.27 -5.67
N ALA A 221 -7.12 -24.12 -5.94
CA ALA A 221 -6.40 -24.15 -7.21
C ALA A 221 -7.33 -24.51 -8.38
N GLU A 222 -8.20 -25.49 -8.23
CA GLU A 222 -9.16 -25.90 -9.25
C GLU A 222 -10.16 -24.79 -9.58
N ILE A 223 -10.71 -24.10 -8.57
CA ILE A 223 -11.62 -22.97 -8.79
C ILE A 223 -10.88 -21.81 -9.47
N ALA A 224 -9.66 -21.47 -9.02
CA ALA A 224 -8.87 -20.38 -9.59
C ALA A 224 -8.51 -20.62 -11.06
N ASN A 225 -8.14 -21.85 -11.43
CA ASN A 225 -7.87 -22.22 -12.81
C ASN A 225 -9.13 -22.17 -13.67
N ALA A 226 -10.26 -22.71 -13.17
CA ALA A 226 -11.54 -22.65 -13.89
C ALA A 226 -12.03 -21.20 -14.06
N PHE A 227 -11.82 -20.33 -13.07
CA PHE A 227 -12.05 -18.89 -13.20
C PHE A 227 -11.19 -18.28 -14.31
N PHE A 228 -9.88 -18.56 -14.31
CA PHE A 228 -8.97 -18.01 -15.30
C PHE A 228 -9.38 -18.38 -16.73
N GLU A 229 -9.68 -19.65 -17.00
CA GLU A 229 -10.08 -20.11 -18.34
C GLU A 229 -11.37 -19.41 -18.79
N LYS A 230 -12.37 -19.33 -17.92
CA LYS A 230 -13.64 -18.66 -18.23
C LYS A 230 -13.47 -17.14 -18.38
N ALA A 231 -12.61 -16.53 -17.59
CA ALA A 231 -12.30 -15.12 -17.70
C ALA A 231 -11.64 -14.79 -19.07
N VAL A 232 -10.68 -15.59 -19.52
CA VAL A 232 -10.06 -15.43 -20.83
C VAL A 232 -11.11 -15.52 -21.94
N GLU A 233 -12.01 -16.49 -21.89
CA GLU A 233 -13.08 -16.66 -22.91
C GLU A 233 -14.01 -15.43 -23.00
N ILE A 234 -14.39 -14.87 -21.84
CA ILE A 234 -15.27 -13.69 -21.77
C ILE A 234 -14.52 -12.44 -22.23
N LEU A 235 -13.31 -12.23 -21.70
CA LEU A 235 -12.56 -11.01 -21.96
C LEU A 235 -12.07 -10.91 -23.40
N ASP A 236 -11.69 -12.03 -24.03
CA ASP A 236 -11.20 -12.04 -25.40
C ASP A 236 -12.26 -11.54 -26.41
N LYS A 237 -13.54 -11.77 -26.11
CA LYS A 237 -14.69 -11.35 -26.92
C LYS A 237 -15.38 -10.07 -26.43
N HIS A 238 -14.86 -9.46 -25.36
CA HIS A 238 -15.52 -8.32 -24.73
C HIS A 238 -15.46 -7.06 -25.62
N PRO A 239 -16.54 -6.26 -25.75
CA PRO A 239 -16.59 -5.06 -26.62
C PRO A 239 -15.46 -4.06 -26.37
N VAL A 240 -15.07 -3.86 -25.12
CA VAL A 240 -13.91 -3.02 -24.74
C VAL A 240 -12.65 -3.51 -25.45
N ASN A 241 -12.36 -4.81 -25.43
CA ASN A 241 -11.16 -5.38 -26.03
C ASN A 241 -11.24 -5.38 -27.56
N ILE A 242 -12.41 -5.60 -28.15
CA ILE A 242 -12.61 -5.46 -29.60
C ILE A 242 -12.26 -4.03 -30.03
N LYS A 243 -12.83 -3.02 -29.35
CA LYS A 243 -12.56 -1.61 -29.62
C LYS A 243 -11.07 -1.25 -29.41
N ARG A 244 -10.40 -1.81 -28.40
CA ARG A 244 -8.97 -1.59 -28.18
C ARG A 244 -8.15 -2.12 -29.35
N VAL A 245 -8.43 -3.33 -29.84
CA VAL A 245 -7.74 -3.92 -30.98
C VAL A 245 -7.96 -3.09 -32.25
N GLU A 246 -9.19 -2.63 -32.54
CA GLU A 246 -9.51 -1.72 -33.64
C GLU A 246 -8.69 -0.42 -33.58
N ASN A 247 -8.43 0.09 -32.37
CA ASN A 247 -7.60 1.26 -32.12
C ASN A 247 -6.09 0.94 -32.00
N LYS A 248 -5.65 -0.26 -32.40
CA LYS A 248 -4.25 -0.72 -32.30
C LYS A 248 -3.67 -0.70 -30.87
N LEU A 249 -4.53 -0.84 -29.88
CA LEU A 249 -4.16 -1.00 -28.47
C LEU A 249 -4.19 -2.47 -28.07
N LEU A 250 -3.39 -2.83 -27.08
CA LEU A 250 -3.36 -4.19 -26.54
C LEU A 250 -4.66 -4.52 -25.80
N PRO A 251 -5.31 -5.68 -26.06
CA PRO A 251 -6.49 -6.11 -25.32
C PRO A 251 -6.12 -6.54 -23.90
N ALA A 252 -7.02 -6.29 -22.95
CA ALA A 252 -6.92 -6.76 -21.56
C ALA A 252 -7.70 -8.08 -21.43
N ASN A 253 -7.18 -9.17 -22.02
CA ASN A 253 -7.91 -10.42 -22.21
C ASN A 253 -7.56 -11.53 -21.20
N ALA A 254 -6.80 -11.22 -20.15
CA ALA A 254 -6.50 -12.14 -19.05
C ALA A 254 -6.33 -11.40 -17.72
N LEU A 255 -6.39 -12.17 -16.62
CA LEU A 255 -6.03 -11.72 -15.28
C LEU A 255 -4.87 -12.57 -14.74
N LEU A 256 -3.76 -11.93 -14.41
CA LEU A 256 -2.64 -12.56 -13.74
C LEU A 256 -2.83 -12.44 -12.23
N LEU A 257 -2.94 -13.59 -11.54
CA LEU A 257 -3.28 -13.73 -10.13
C LEU A 257 -2.04 -14.02 -9.31
N ARG A 258 -1.90 -13.33 -8.17
CA ARG A 258 -0.80 -13.53 -7.22
C ARG A 258 -1.18 -13.10 -5.80
N ASP A 259 -0.32 -13.36 -4.83
CA ASP A 259 -0.44 -12.94 -3.44
C ASP A 259 -1.74 -13.44 -2.78
N ALA A 260 -2.06 -14.73 -3.00
CA ALA A 260 -3.24 -15.36 -2.43
C ALA A 260 -3.28 -15.25 -0.89
N GLY A 261 -4.42 -14.92 -0.33
CA GLY A 261 -4.64 -14.90 1.11
C GLY A 261 -6.09 -15.22 1.47
N GLY A 262 -6.32 -15.77 2.65
CA GLY A 262 -7.64 -16.27 3.07
C GLY A 262 -8.22 -15.61 4.33
N SER A 263 -7.50 -14.63 4.92
CA SER A 263 -7.95 -13.93 6.12
C SER A 263 -7.48 -12.49 6.13
N ILE A 264 -8.23 -11.63 6.80
CA ILE A 264 -7.84 -10.24 7.03
C ILE A 264 -6.98 -10.17 8.29
N PRO A 265 -5.95 -9.30 8.35
CA PRO A 265 -5.14 -9.09 9.55
C PRO A 265 -6.01 -8.82 10.77
N LYS A 266 -5.68 -9.48 11.90
CA LYS A 266 -6.40 -9.32 13.17
C LYS A 266 -5.45 -8.77 14.21
N ALA A 267 -5.72 -7.55 14.66
CA ALA A 267 -4.98 -6.92 15.75
C ALA A 267 -5.90 -5.95 16.50
N THR A 268 -5.42 -5.45 17.65
CA THR A 268 -6.14 -4.41 18.39
C THR A 268 -6.32 -3.19 17.48
N PRO A 269 -7.55 -2.67 17.25
CA PRO A 269 -7.77 -1.52 16.40
C PRO A 269 -6.95 -0.29 16.83
N LEU A 270 -6.48 0.52 15.88
CA LEU A 270 -5.64 1.71 16.13
C LEU A 270 -6.23 2.66 17.17
N GLY A 271 -7.52 2.93 17.07
CA GLY A 271 -8.22 3.80 18.02
C GLY A 271 -8.20 3.25 19.45
N VAL A 272 -8.27 1.93 19.62
CA VAL A 272 -8.18 1.26 20.93
C VAL A 272 -6.72 1.19 21.39
N LYS A 273 -5.80 0.80 20.51
CA LYS A 273 -4.37 0.67 20.81
C LYS A 273 -3.78 1.97 21.34
N TYR A 274 -4.12 3.09 20.73
CA TYR A 274 -3.59 4.42 21.07
C TYR A 274 -4.57 5.28 21.88
N ASN A 275 -5.77 4.75 22.17
CA ASN A 275 -6.84 5.47 22.84
C ASN A 275 -7.12 6.86 22.23
N CYS A 276 -7.28 6.90 20.92
CA CYS A 276 -7.43 8.12 20.13
C CYS A 276 -8.36 7.92 18.91
N ARG A 277 -8.82 9.02 18.34
CA ARG A 277 -9.49 8.99 17.03
C ARG A 277 -8.41 8.98 15.95
N PHE A 278 -8.33 7.89 15.23
CA PHE A 278 -7.31 7.65 14.22
C PHE A 278 -7.92 7.65 12.81
N SER A 279 -7.39 8.47 11.91
CA SER A 279 -7.75 8.41 10.48
C SER A 279 -6.56 8.13 9.59
N LEU A 280 -6.84 7.55 8.42
CA LEU A 280 -5.85 7.21 7.42
C LEU A 280 -6.28 7.75 6.05
N LEU A 281 -5.43 8.58 5.46
CA LEU A 281 -5.61 9.18 4.14
C LEU A 281 -4.67 8.51 3.15
N ALA A 282 -5.22 7.82 2.14
CA ALA A 282 -4.47 7.17 1.09
C ALA A 282 -5.30 7.04 -0.20
N GLU A 283 -4.61 6.82 -1.33
CA GLU A 283 -5.24 6.64 -2.63
C GLU A 283 -5.23 5.18 -3.12
N MET A 284 -4.32 4.36 -2.61
CA MET A 284 -4.16 2.99 -3.10
C MET A 284 -4.95 1.98 -2.24
N PRO A 285 -5.48 0.93 -2.87
CA PRO A 285 -6.25 -0.09 -2.16
C PRO A 285 -5.51 -0.75 -1.00
N VAL A 286 -4.20 -0.91 -1.09
CA VAL A 286 -3.42 -1.57 -0.04
C VAL A 286 -3.43 -0.78 1.25
N GLU A 287 -3.14 0.51 1.23
CA GLU A 287 -3.14 1.37 2.44
C GLU A 287 -4.57 1.56 2.95
N ILE A 288 -5.56 1.71 2.05
CA ILE A 288 -6.98 1.76 2.40
C ILE A 288 -7.40 0.48 3.12
N GLY A 289 -6.97 -0.67 2.62
CA GLY A 289 -7.23 -1.98 3.20
C GLY A 289 -6.61 -2.15 4.59
N ILE A 290 -5.36 -1.71 4.75
CA ILE A 290 -4.68 -1.69 6.05
C ILE A 290 -5.45 -0.80 7.02
N GLY A 291 -5.79 0.43 6.64
CA GLY A 291 -6.57 1.32 7.49
C GLY A 291 -7.87 0.69 7.97
N ARG A 292 -8.62 0.04 7.08
CA ARG A 292 -9.86 -0.69 7.41
C ARG A 292 -9.62 -1.90 8.32
N ALA A 293 -8.60 -2.71 8.03
CA ALA A 293 -8.25 -3.89 8.82
C ALA A 293 -7.88 -3.54 10.26
N PHE A 294 -7.17 -2.43 10.43
CA PHE A 294 -6.73 -1.97 11.76
C PHE A 294 -7.66 -0.89 12.36
N GLY A 295 -8.86 -0.71 11.83
CA GLY A 295 -9.92 0.11 12.43
C GLY A 295 -9.68 1.61 12.43
N ALA A 296 -8.91 2.14 11.46
CA ALA A 296 -8.84 3.58 11.21
C ALA A 296 -10.09 4.08 10.46
N GLU A 297 -10.47 5.32 10.68
CA GLU A 297 -11.38 6.00 9.75
C GLU A 297 -10.63 6.32 8.46
N VAL A 298 -10.97 5.58 7.39
CA VAL A 298 -10.32 5.77 6.09
C VAL A 298 -10.96 6.90 5.32
N ILE A 299 -10.16 7.89 4.94
CA ILE A 299 -10.54 9.00 4.08
C ILE A 299 -9.83 8.80 2.73
N PRO A 300 -10.52 8.29 1.70
CA PRO A 300 -9.90 8.06 0.40
C PRO A 300 -9.45 9.39 -0.23
N LEU A 301 -8.22 9.42 -0.71
CA LEU A 301 -7.72 10.53 -1.53
C LEU A 301 -8.18 10.33 -2.98
N GLU A 302 -8.49 11.42 -3.65
CA GLU A 302 -8.87 11.36 -5.05
C GLU A 302 -7.69 10.98 -5.93
N PRO A 303 -7.95 10.28 -7.06
CA PRO A 303 -6.92 9.97 -8.05
C PRO A 303 -6.20 11.24 -8.52
N PRO A 304 -4.90 11.16 -8.87
CA PRO A 304 -4.17 12.32 -9.35
C PRO A 304 -4.75 12.85 -10.67
N THR A 305 -4.78 14.18 -10.79
CA THR A 305 -5.25 14.88 -12.00
C THR A 305 -4.18 14.96 -13.08
N GLY A 306 -2.91 14.75 -12.69
CA GLY A 306 -1.73 14.99 -13.50
C GLY A 306 -1.10 16.38 -13.29
N ASP A 307 -1.74 17.27 -12.54
CA ASP A 307 -1.17 18.53 -12.07
C ASP A 307 -0.76 18.39 -10.59
N PRO A 308 0.55 18.30 -10.28
CA PRO A 308 1.04 18.10 -8.92
C PRO A 308 0.57 19.18 -7.95
N ARG A 309 0.47 20.43 -8.40
CA ARG A 309 0.00 21.52 -7.58
C ARG A 309 -1.42 21.30 -7.10
N VAL A 310 -2.33 21.03 -8.04
CA VAL A 310 -3.74 20.79 -7.74
C VAL A 310 -3.89 19.60 -6.80
N ASP A 311 -3.14 18.52 -7.09
CA ASP A 311 -3.23 17.26 -6.36
C ASP A 311 -2.74 17.42 -4.91
N TYR A 312 -1.58 18.01 -4.68
CA TYR A 312 -1.01 18.14 -3.33
C TYR A 312 -1.70 19.23 -2.50
N GLU A 313 -2.10 20.36 -3.09
CA GLU A 313 -2.92 21.38 -2.39
C GLU A 313 -4.25 20.76 -1.91
N LYS A 314 -4.90 19.95 -2.72
CA LYS A 314 -6.15 19.27 -2.35
C LYS A 314 -5.94 18.23 -1.25
N ARG A 315 -4.85 17.46 -1.32
CA ARG A 315 -4.46 16.50 -0.28
C ARG A 315 -4.18 17.19 1.05
N LEU A 316 -3.45 18.31 1.04
CA LEU A 316 -3.21 19.11 2.24
C LEU A 316 -4.51 19.63 2.85
N ASN A 317 -5.40 20.18 2.04
CA ASN A 317 -6.70 20.66 2.53
C ASN A 317 -7.52 19.53 3.16
N THR A 318 -7.49 18.32 2.58
CA THR A 318 -8.16 17.14 3.14
C THR A 318 -7.52 16.73 4.47
N THR A 319 -6.18 16.76 4.55
CA THR A 319 -5.42 16.48 5.77
C THR A 319 -5.78 17.46 6.91
N LEU A 320 -5.80 18.76 6.62
CA LEU A 320 -6.15 19.78 7.62
C LEU A 320 -7.57 19.60 8.15
N LYS A 321 -8.54 19.30 7.27
CA LYS A 321 -9.92 18.98 7.69
C LYS A 321 -9.99 17.70 8.54
N ALA A 322 -9.18 16.70 8.24
CA ALA A 322 -9.10 15.48 9.04
C ALA A 322 -8.51 15.77 10.43
N LEU A 323 -7.46 16.60 10.50
CA LEU A 323 -6.84 17.03 11.76
C LEU A 323 -7.80 17.82 12.66
N GLU A 324 -8.84 18.48 12.13
CA GLU A 324 -9.89 19.11 12.95
C GLU A 324 -10.75 18.10 13.73
N LYS A 325 -10.80 16.84 13.29
CA LYS A 325 -11.71 15.82 13.83
C LYS A 325 -11.00 14.65 14.51
N HIS A 326 -9.74 14.37 14.13
CA HIS A 326 -8.98 13.22 14.59
C HIS A 326 -7.76 13.65 15.39
N ASP A 327 -7.34 12.80 16.30
CA ASP A 327 -6.19 13.02 17.17
C ASP A 327 -4.89 12.60 16.49
N VAL A 328 -4.95 11.56 15.64
CA VAL A 328 -3.86 11.11 14.75
C VAL A 328 -4.40 11.01 13.32
N VAL A 329 -3.69 11.63 12.40
CA VAL A 329 -3.99 11.59 10.96
C VAL A 329 -2.77 11.05 10.22
N TYR A 330 -2.85 9.81 9.77
CA TYR A 330 -1.84 9.20 8.89
C TYR A 330 -2.12 9.60 7.44
N VAL A 331 -1.11 10.06 6.74
CA VAL A 331 -1.21 10.44 5.32
C VAL A 331 -0.11 9.76 4.53
N HIS A 332 -0.49 9.01 3.50
CA HIS A 332 0.44 8.33 2.61
C HIS A 332 0.44 9.01 1.24
N LEU A 333 1.53 9.69 0.91
CA LEU A 333 1.69 10.40 -0.37
C LEU A 333 2.55 9.57 -1.34
N LYS A 334 1.98 9.27 -2.49
CA LYS A 334 2.69 8.62 -3.60
C LYS A 334 3.50 9.64 -4.41
N GLY A 335 4.55 9.17 -5.09
CA GLY A 335 5.35 9.97 -6.01
C GLY A 335 6.78 9.46 -6.19
N PRO A 336 7.62 9.42 -5.17
CA PRO A 336 9.04 9.08 -5.29
C PRO A 336 9.35 7.62 -5.62
N ASP A 337 8.48 6.67 -5.24
CA ASP A 337 8.72 5.23 -5.40
C ASP A 337 8.83 4.78 -6.86
N GLU A 338 7.88 5.15 -7.70
CA GLU A 338 7.85 4.71 -9.10
C GLU A 338 9.11 5.11 -9.89
N PRO A 339 9.58 6.38 -9.85
CA PRO A 339 10.84 6.75 -10.48
C PRO A 339 12.07 6.08 -9.85
N GLY A 340 12.03 5.71 -8.56
CA GLY A 340 13.04 4.87 -7.93
C GLY A 340 13.14 3.51 -8.64
N HIS A 341 12.04 2.82 -8.79
CA HIS A 341 11.96 1.55 -9.52
C HIS A 341 12.35 1.66 -11.01
N ASP A 342 12.08 2.78 -11.64
CA ASP A 342 12.47 3.04 -13.04
C ASP A 342 13.96 3.40 -13.19
N GLY A 343 14.68 3.63 -12.10
CA GLY A 343 16.09 4.08 -12.12
C GLY A 343 16.24 5.51 -12.64
N LYS A 344 15.29 6.40 -12.31
CA LYS A 344 15.23 7.80 -12.77
C LYS A 344 15.43 8.79 -11.62
N PRO A 345 16.68 9.05 -11.17
CA PRO A 345 16.94 9.88 -9.99
C PRO A 345 16.42 11.31 -10.15
N GLU A 346 16.55 11.93 -11.33
CA GLU A 346 16.04 13.28 -11.56
C GLU A 346 14.51 13.38 -11.44
N LEU A 347 13.79 12.36 -11.89
CA LEU A 347 12.33 12.33 -11.74
C LEU A 347 11.92 12.09 -10.28
N LYS A 348 12.67 11.23 -9.56
CA LYS A 348 12.45 11.01 -8.12
C LYS A 348 12.67 12.30 -7.33
N LYS A 349 13.77 12.99 -7.60
CA LYS A 349 14.09 14.31 -7.07
C LYS A 349 12.93 15.30 -7.30
N GLN A 350 12.46 15.41 -8.56
CA GLN A 350 11.35 16.29 -8.91
C GLN A 350 10.09 15.95 -8.11
N LYS A 351 9.77 14.66 -7.89
CA LYS A 351 8.61 14.27 -7.09
C LYS A 351 8.72 14.68 -5.62
N ILE A 352 9.91 14.60 -5.04
CA ILE A 352 10.18 15.10 -3.69
C ILE A 352 9.99 16.62 -3.62
N GLU A 353 10.52 17.36 -4.59
CA GLU A 353 10.40 18.82 -4.70
C GLU A 353 8.94 19.28 -4.88
N GLU A 354 8.15 18.54 -5.68
CA GLU A 354 6.72 18.80 -5.86
C GLU A 354 5.94 18.64 -4.55
N ILE A 355 6.21 17.56 -3.79
CA ILE A 355 5.60 17.33 -2.46
C ILE A 355 6.02 18.43 -1.48
N ASP A 356 7.32 18.77 -1.45
CA ASP A 356 7.82 19.82 -0.59
C ASP A 356 7.10 21.14 -0.87
N LYS A 357 7.09 21.55 -2.13
CA LYS A 357 6.55 22.83 -2.58
C LYS A 357 5.07 23.00 -2.36
N TYR A 358 4.27 21.96 -2.69
CA TYR A 358 2.82 22.09 -2.74
C TYR A 358 2.11 21.49 -1.52
N TYR A 359 2.82 20.73 -0.68
CA TYR A 359 2.26 20.15 0.53
C TYR A 359 3.01 20.62 1.79
N VAL A 360 4.34 20.44 1.85
CA VAL A 360 5.09 20.68 3.09
C VAL A 360 5.29 22.17 3.36
N GLN A 361 5.70 22.97 2.37
CA GLN A 361 5.88 24.42 2.59
C GLN A 361 4.60 25.12 3.09
N PRO A 362 3.41 24.91 2.49
CA PRO A 362 2.18 25.47 3.05
C PRO A 362 1.83 24.91 4.44
N LEU A 363 2.17 23.66 4.75
CA LEU A 363 1.97 23.05 6.07
C LEU A 363 2.74 23.78 7.18
N LEU A 364 3.89 24.41 6.87
CA LEU A 364 4.67 25.15 7.87
C LEU A 364 3.86 26.27 8.57
N SER A 365 2.81 26.79 7.94
CA SER A 365 1.91 27.80 8.54
C SER A 365 1.07 27.26 9.70
N TYR A 366 1.11 25.97 9.97
CA TYR A 366 0.32 25.27 10.99
C TYR A 366 1.16 24.63 12.09
N LEU A 367 2.47 24.95 12.16
CA LEU A 367 3.39 24.35 13.13
C LEU A 367 3.04 24.69 14.59
N ASP A 368 2.33 25.78 14.84
CA ASP A 368 1.84 26.13 16.17
C ASP A 368 0.68 25.22 16.67
N LYS A 369 0.03 24.48 15.77
CA LYS A 369 -1.20 23.73 16.04
C LYS A 369 -0.98 22.21 16.14
N TYR A 370 -0.01 21.66 15.40
CA TYR A 370 0.12 20.23 15.20
C TYR A 370 1.52 19.73 15.51
N ALA A 371 1.59 18.51 16.06
CA ALA A 371 2.80 17.70 16.01
C ALA A 371 2.88 16.99 14.66
N ILE A 372 4.09 16.77 14.14
CA ILE A 372 4.30 16.23 12.81
C ILE A 372 5.40 15.17 12.84
N ILE A 373 5.13 13.99 12.31
CA ILE A 373 6.13 13.00 11.90
C ILE A 373 6.22 13.05 10.37
N VAL A 374 7.44 13.06 9.83
CA VAL A 374 7.68 12.76 8.41
C VAL A 374 8.66 11.60 8.31
N THR A 375 8.33 10.63 7.46
CA THR A 375 9.19 9.48 7.16
C THR A 375 8.86 8.88 5.79
N ALA A 376 9.50 7.78 5.44
CA ALA A 376 9.13 6.91 4.32
C ALA A 376 8.69 5.53 4.84
N ASP A 377 8.01 4.78 4.00
CA ASP A 377 7.69 3.37 4.27
C ASP A 377 8.86 2.43 3.91
N HIS A 378 9.63 2.75 2.89
CA HIS A 378 10.84 2.03 2.48
C HIS A 378 11.82 2.93 1.72
N ALA A 379 13.04 2.45 1.53
CA ALA A 379 13.99 3.02 0.58
C ALA A 379 13.82 2.36 -0.79
N THR A 380 13.79 3.19 -1.86
CA THR A 380 13.74 2.75 -3.26
C THR A 380 14.82 3.45 -4.07
N PRO A 381 16.11 3.12 -3.84
CA PRO A 381 17.20 3.79 -4.52
C PRO A 381 17.14 3.61 -6.04
N PRO A 382 17.22 4.68 -6.85
CA PRO A 382 17.25 4.56 -8.31
C PRO A 382 18.43 3.73 -8.83
N SER A 383 19.51 3.64 -8.07
CA SER A 383 20.68 2.82 -8.36
C SER A 383 20.37 1.31 -8.30
N LYS A 384 19.41 0.91 -7.45
CA LYS A 384 18.99 -0.48 -7.24
C LYS A 384 17.72 -0.86 -8.00
N LYS A 385 16.83 0.10 -8.28
CA LYS A 385 15.53 -0.11 -8.96
C LYS A 385 14.58 -1.07 -8.23
N THR A 386 14.75 -1.20 -6.94
CA THR A 386 13.96 -2.07 -6.06
C THR A 386 14.02 -1.52 -4.65
N HIS A 387 13.10 -1.98 -3.80
CA HIS A 387 13.21 -1.71 -2.37
C HIS A 387 14.49 -2.35 -1.81
N THR A 388 15.07 -1.68 -0.83
CA THR A 388 16.26 -2.16 -0.12
C THR A 388 16.01 -2.22 1.39
N ASP A 389 16.91 -2.88 2.09
CA ASP A 389 16.92 -2.97 3.55
C ASP A 389 17.58 -1.77 4.24
N ASP A 390 17.76 -0.68 3.50
CA ASP A 390 18.29 0.56 4.04
C ASP A 390 17.30 1.22 5.01
N PRO A 391 17.77 1.86 6.09
CA PRO A 391 16.91 2.57 7.01
C PRO A 391 16.42 3.88 6.38
N VAL A 392 15.20 4.26 6.71
CA VAL A 392 14.57 5.51 6.24
C VAL A 392 14.72 6.64 7.25
N PRO A 393 14.82 7.92 6.79
CA PRO A 393 14.91 9.06 7.69
C PRO A 393 13.57 9.33 8.39
N ILE A 394 13.66 9.78 9.64
CA ILE A 394 12.56 10.22 10.47
C ILE A 394 12.83 11.65 10.91
N LEU A 395 11.81 12.49 10.91
CA LEU A 395 11.77 13.68 11.74
C LEU A 395 10.50 13.70 12.59
N PHE A 396 10.61 14.22 13.80
CA PHE A 396 9.46 14.49 14.66
C PHE A 396 9.53 15.92 15.17
N TYR A 397 8.53 16.68 14.82
CA TYR A 397 8.27 18.05 15.26
C TYR A 397 7.13 18.11 16.27
N MET A 398 7.29 18.95 17.29
CA MET A 398 6.20 19.33 18.19
C MET A 398 6.47 20.74 18.72
N PRO A 399 5.45 21.62 18.89
CA PRO A 399 5.64 22.94 19.50
C PRO A 399 6.32 22.85 20.87
N GLY A 400 7.42 23.57 21.06
CA GLY A 400 8.19 23.60 22.30
C GLY A 400 9.17 22.44 22.51
N LEU A 401 9.32 21.53 21.54
CA LEU A 401 10.37 20.51 21.55
C LEU A 401 11.73 21.17 21.18
N LEU A 402 12.77 20.83 21.94
CA LEU A 402 14.14 21.28 21.60
C LEU A 402 14.63 20.48 20.39
N PRO A 403 15.03 21.15 19.29
CA PRO A 403 15.45 20.47 18.08
C PRO A 403 16.89 19.97 18.15
N ASP A 404 17.22 19.02 17.26
CA ASP A 404 18.58 18.50 17.08
C ASP A 404 19.49 19.41 16.27
N ASN A 405 18.98 20.52 15.71
CA ASN A 405 19.66 21.42 14.80
C ASN A 405 20.16 20.73 13.50
N ILE A 406 19.40 19.79 12.97
CA ILE A 406 19.65 19.16 11.67
C ILE A 406 19.29 20.14 10.57
N GLU A 407 20.27 20.57 9.78
CA GLU A 407 20.07 21.61 8.76
C GLU A 407 19.26 21.14 7.54
N LYS A 408 19.42 19.89 7.15
CA LYS A 408 18.75 19.31 5.98
C LYS A 408 18.17 17.95 6.30
N PHE A 409 16.96 17.69 5.83
CA PHE A 409 16.30 16.38 5.93
C PHE A 409 16.88 15.41 4.91
N THR A 410 17.86 14.62 5.32
CA THR A 410 18.51 13.58 4.51
C THR A 410 18.83 12.38 5.38
N GLU A 411 19.04 11.22 4.77
CA GLU A 411 19.40 9.98 5.47
C GLU A 411 20.64 10.19 6.34
N LYS A 412 21.70 10.77 5.75
CA LYS A 412 23.00 10.98 6.42
C LYS A 412 22.93 11.99 7.57
N ASN A 413 22.11 13.04 7.43
CA ASN A 413 21.97 14.03 8.49
C ASN A 413 21.08 13.49 9.62
N CYS A 414 19.97 12.85 9.30
CA CYS A 414 19.04 12.26 10.28
C CYS A 414 19.72 11.19 11.16
N MET A 415 20.72 10.48 10.66
CA MET A 415 21.51 9.52 11.42
C MET A 415 22.17 10.14 12.68
N ARG A 416 22.37 11.46 12.73
CA ARG A 416 22.99 12.19 13.85
C ARG A 416 21.95 12.69 14.86
N GLY A 417 20.66 12.49 14.59
CA GLY A 417 19.58 13.01 15.41
C GLY A 417 19.36 12.19 16.70
N SER A 418 18.70 12.82 17.65
CA SER A 418 18.50 12.28 19.02
C SER A 418 17.50 11.12 19.11
N LEU A 419 16.71 10.87 18.07
CA LEU A 419 15.89 9.66 17.98
C LEU A 419 16.73 8.40 17.75
N GLY A 420 17.99 8.55 17.28
CA GLY A 420 18.88 7.43 17.00
C GLY A 420 18.39 6.58 15.82
N ILE A 421 18.69 5.29 15.86
CA ILE A 421 18.27 4.32 14.86
C ILE A 421 17.27 3.38 15.52
N LEU A 422 16.02 3.39 15.05
CA LEU A 422 15.00 2.44 15.46
C LEU A 422 15.18 1.13 14.67
N GLU A 423 15.35 0.03 15.39
CA GLU A 423 15.52 -1.30 14.78
C GLU A 423 14.26 -1.80 14.09
N HIS A 424 13.09 -1.26 14.45
CA HIS A 424 11.79 -1.64 13.90
C HIS A 424 10.84 -0.45 13.82
N GLY A 425 10.12 -0.33 12.71
CA GLY A 425 9.15 0.73 12.48
C GLY A 425 7.98 0.74 13.47
N TRP A 426 7.57 -0.44 13.95
CA TRP A 426 6.48 -0.54 14.94
C TRP A 426 6.81 0.07 16.31
N LEU A 427 8.04 0.50 16.51
CA LEU A 427 8.44 1.23 17.74
C LEU A 427 8.23 2.75 17.60
N LEU A 428 8.13 3.30 16.37
CA LEU A 428 8.09 4.74 16.15
C LEU A 428 6.85 5.39 16.78
N LEU A 429 5.67 5.01 16.28
CA LEU A 429 4.42 5.66 16.70
C LEU A 429 4.13 5.48 18.21
N PRO A 430 4.28 4.29 18.80
CA PRO A 430 4.17 4.13 20.27
C PRO A 430 5.14 5.03 21.03
N THR A 431 6.40 5.08 20.63
CA THR A 431 7.42 5.91 21.30
C THR A 431 7.06 7.39 21.25
N ILE A 432 6.63 7.90 20.08
CA ILE A 432 6.25 9.31 19.95
C ILE A 432 5.01 9.63 20.79
N ILE A 433 4.00 8.78 20.74
CA ILE A 433 2.77 9.01 21.52
C ILE A 433 3.07 8.95 23.03
N GLU A 434 3.80 7.94 23.49
CA GLU A 434 4.04 7.73 24.92
C GLU A 434 4.99 8.75 25.53
N LYS A 435 6.04 9.12 24.82
CA LYS A 435 7.08 9.98 25.34
C LYS A 435 6.79 11.48 25.21
N TYR A 436 6.06 11.88 24.14
CA TYR A 436 5.96 13.29 23.78
C TYR A 436 4.52 13.82 23.72
N LEU A 437 3.53 12.98 23.40
CA LEU A 437 2.17 13.44 23.16
C LEU A 437 1.18 13.12 24.30
N LYS A 438 1.47 12.13 25.13
CA LYS A 438 0.70 11.88 26.36
C LYS A 438 0.99 12.98 27.41
N ASN A 439 -0.07 13.50 28.04
CA ASN A 439 0.03 14.34 29.23
C ASN A 439 0.27 13.50 30.46
#